data_127ee11c0f159ba49fbb56a79f07a2af
#
_entry.id   127ee11c0f159ba49fbb56a79f07a2af
#
_cell.length_a   1.000
_cell.length_b   1.000
_cell.length_c   1.000
_cell.angle_alpha   90.00
_cell.angle_beta   90.00
_cell.angle_gamma   90.00
#
_symmetry.space_group_name_H-M   'P 1'
#
loop_
_entity.id
_entity.type
_entity.pdbx_description
1 polymer ?
#
loop_
_entity_poly.entity_id
_entity_poly.type
_entity_poly.pdbx_seq_one_letter_code
_entity_poly.pdbx_strand_id
1 'polypeptide(L)'
;LYFDNLHLTESSGQEIKKRLVDEGRDLIADLLNEGNTDEGFDSGFVLLGDVGFYMAACRRHDITEPSREKKSPLAEASALAMQLGASLGVIPRFASCHLETHNRAVNGEYKTFTSLEDEKTFIDFNTCGVFSFIRASEALRNCLPLGVSHPITHDLLSAAKVALDEVY
;
A
#
# COMPACT_ATOMS: atom_id res chain seq x y z
N LEU A 1 -13.71 -8.37 0.76
CA LEU A 1 -14.03 -9.34 -0.30
C LEU A 1 -13.77 -10.79 0.14
N TYR A 2 -12.55 -11.14 0.63
CA TYR A 2 -12.25 -12.52 1.00
C TYR A 2 -13.11 -13.02 2.17
N PHE A 3 -13.13 -12.32 3.30
CA PHE A 3 -13.91 -12.72 4.47
C PHE A 3 -15.42 -12.59 4.25
N ASP A 4 -15.85 -11.56 3.52
CA ASP A 4 -17.26 -11.37 3.19
C ASP A 4 -17.82 -12.51 2.34
N ASN A 5 -16.97 -13.26 1.65
CA ASN A 5 -17.33 -14.34 0.72
C ASN A 5 -16.98 -15.74 1.23
N LEU A 6 -16.53 -15.91 2.48
CA LEU A 6 -16.20 -17.23 3.04
C LEU A 6 -17.37 -18.22 3.06
N HIS A 7 -18.61 -17.71 3.08
CA HIS A 7 -19.83 -18.51 3.08
C HIS A 7 -20.32 -18.91 1.70
N LEU A 8 -19.66 -18.42 0.63
CA LEU A 8 -20.06 -18.73 -0.73
C LEU A 8 -19.67 -20.15 -1.12
N THR A 9 -20.48 -20.74 -2.01
CA THR A 9 -20.17 -22.03 -2.61
C THR A 9 -18.94 -21.90 -3.53
N GLU A 10 -18.26 -23.01 -3.80
CA GLU A 10 -17.14 -23.04 -4.73
C GLU A 10 -17.50 -22.45 -6.11
N SER A 11 -18.70 -22.76 -6.62
CA SER A 11 -19.22 -22.21 -7.88
C SER A 11 -19.34 -20.69 -7.84
N SER A 12 -19.93 -20.13 -6.78
CA SER A 12 -20.05 -18.68 -6.61
C SER A 12 -18.68 -18.02 -6.43
N GLY A 13 -17.75 -18.69 -5.75
CA GLY A 13 -16.38 -18.23 -5.61
C GLY A 13 -15.65 -18.13 -6.95
N GLN A 14 -15.84 -19.07 -7.86
CA GLN A 14 -15.25 -19.04 -9.20
C GLN A 14 -15.83 -17.90 -10.06
N GLU A 15 -17.12 -17.64 -9.95
CA GLU A 15 -17.75 -16.52 -10.64
C GLU A 15 -17.19 -15.18 -10.17
N ILE A 16 -17.02 -15.00 -8.86
CA ILE A 16 -16.40 -13.79 -8.28
C ILE A 16 -14.95 -13.62 -8.76
N LYS A 17 -14.16 -14.70 -8.78
CA LYS A 17 -12.79 -14.67 -9.31
C LYS A 17 -12.76 -14.24 -10.77
N LYS A 18 -13.66 -14.78 -11.59
CA LYS A 18 -13.76 -14.39 -12.99
C LYS A 18 -14.12 -12.91 -13.14
N ARG A 19 -15.14 -12.43 -12.43
CA ARG A 19 -15.51 -11.02 -12.45
C ARG A 19 -14.35 -10.11 -12.03
N LEU A 20 -13.65 -10.46 -10.97
CA LEU A 20 -12.51 -9.68 -10.48
C LEU A 20 -11.42 -9.53 -11.56
N VAL A 21 -11.15 -10.60 -12.33
CA VAL A 21 -10.16 -10.54 -13.42
C VAL A 21 -10.70 -9.75 -14.61
N ASP A 22 -11.91 -10.03 -15.06
CA ASP A 22 -12.46 -9.43 -16.28
C ASP A 22 -12.74 -7.93 -16.08
N GLU A 23 -13.49 -7.54 -15.04
CA GLU A 23 -13.78 -6.12 -14.73
C GLU A 23 -12.49 -5.34 -14.40
N GLY A 24 -11.57 -5.93 -13.66
CA GLY A 24 -10.30 -5.27 -13.32
C GLY A 24 -9.41 -5.06 -14.54
N ARG A 25 -9.38 -6.02 -15.47
CA ARG A 25 -8.64 -5.91 -16.73
C ARG A 25 -9.20 -4.79 -17.61
N ASP A 26 -10.52 -4.71 -17.74
CA ASP A 26 -11.17 -3.69 -18.54
C ASP A 26 -10.91 -2.29 -18.00
N LEU A 27 -11.09 -2.08 -16.68
CA LEU A 27 -10.83 -0.81 -16.03
C LEU A 27 -9.35 -0.36 -16.17
N ILE A 28 -8.41 -1.30 -16.03
CA ILE A 28 -6.99 -1.01 -16.19
C ILE A 28 -6.64 -0.71 -17.64
N ALA A 29 -7.24 -1.42 -18.59
CA ALA A 29 -7.04 -1.15 -20.01
C ALA A 29 -7.52 0.25 -20.40
N ASP A 30 -8.66 0.69 -19.87
CA ASP A 30 -9.16 2.05 -20.07
C ASP A 30 -8.18 3.09 -19.55
N LEU A 31 -7.66 2.94 -18.32
CA LEU A 31 -6.66 3.82 -17.74
C LEU A 31 -5.35 3.87 -18.55
N LEU A 32 -4.90 2.74 -19.07
CA LEU A 32 -3.72 2.68 -19.95
C LEU A 32 -3.96 3.41 -21.28
N ASN A 33 -5.17 3.33 -21.83
CA ASN A 33 -5.55 3.99 -23.09
C ASN A 33 -5.71 5.51 -22.92
N GLU A 34 -6.10 6.01 -21.75
CA GLU A 34 -6.13 7.44 -21.45
C GLU A 34 -4.73 8.07 -21.49
N GLY A 35 -3.69 7.30 -21.24
CA GLY A 35 -2.28 7.66 -21.44
C GLY A 35 -1.71 8.58 -20.36
N ASN A 36 -2.48 9.49 -19.81
CA ASN A 36 -2.06 10.36 -18.69
C ASN A 36 -2.96 10.11 -17.47
N THR A 37 -2.41 9.40 -16.52
CA THR A 37 -3.06 9.06 -15.26
C THR A 37 -2.55 9.93 -14.10
N ASP A 38 -1.76 10.98 -14.42
CA ASP A 38 -1.00 11.76 -13.47
C ASP A 38 -1.53 13.21 -13.40
N GLU A 39 -2.41 13.44 -12.45
CA GLU A 39 -2.85 14.78 -12.03
C GLU A 39 -1.95 15.35 -10.91
N GLY A 40 -0.72 14.87 -10.79
CA GLY A 40 0.26 15.17 -9.77
C GLY A 40 0.63 13.95 -8.92
N PHE A 41 1.68 14.11 -8.09
CA PHE A 41 2.25 13.01 -7.31
C PHE A 41 1.20 12.31 -6.44
N ASP A 42 0.40 13.09 -5.71
CA ASP A 42 -0.58 12.55 -4.77
C ASP A 42 -1.64 11.68 -5.48
N SER A 43 -2.20 12.16 -6.58
CA SER A 43 -3.22 11.43 -7.35
C SER A 43 -2.63 10.18 -8.00
N GLY A 44 -1.45 10.30 -8.61
CA GLY A 44 -0.75 9.17 -9.21
C GLY A 44 -0.37 8.11 -8.18
N PHE A 45 0.04 8.53 -6.98
CA PHE A 45 0.39 7.59 -5.91
C PHE A 45 -0.85 6.89 -5.33
N VAL A 46 -1.99 7.58 -5.23
CA VAL A 46 -3.28 6.97 -4.86
C VAL A 46 -3.67 5.91 -5.89
N LEU A 47 -3.55 6.22 -7.18
CA LEU A 47 -3.85 5.26 -8.25
C LEU A 47 -2.89 4.05 -8.22
N LEU A 48 -1.61 4.25 -7.95
CA LEU A 48 -0.65 3.15 -7.73
C LEU A 48 -1.10 2.27 -6.54
N GLY A 49 -1.64 2.89 -5.49
CA GLY A 49 -2.25 2.21 -4.36
C GLY A 49 -3.44 1.35 -4.78
N ASP A 50 -4.35 1.87 -5.59
CA ASP A 50 -5.53 1.14 -6.08
C ASP A 50 -5.12 -0.08 -6.92
N VAL A 51 -4.14 0.09 -7.81
CA VAL A 51 -3.56 -1.03 -8.57
C VAL A 51 -2.93 -2.06 -7.63
N GLY A 52 -2.23 -1.62 -6.59
CA GLY A 52 -1.65 -2.48 -5.56
C GLY A 52 -2.70 -3.28 -4.80
N PHE A 53 -3.79 -2.65 -4.38
CA PHE A 53 -4.94 -3.31 -3.74
C PHE A 53 -5.60 -4.34 -4.65
N TYR A 54 -5.81 -3.99 -5.91
CA TYR A 54 -6.35 -4.92 -6.90
C TYR A 54 -5.47 -6.15 -7.08
N MET A 55 -4.17 -5.96 -7.27
CA MET A 55 -3.22 -7.07 -7.41
C MET A 55 -3.15 -7.94 -6.14
N ALA A 56 -3.22 -7.32 -4.96
CA ALA A 56 -3.25 -8.04 -3.70
C ALA A 56 -4.56 -8.80 -3.49
N ALA A 57 -5.70 -8.25 -3.90
CA ALA A 57 -6.99 -8.95 -3.90
C ALA A 57 -6.96 -10.18 -4.82
N CYS A 58 -6.44 -10.05 -6.03
CA CYS A 58 -6.24 -11.18 -6.93
C CYS A 58 -5.37 -12.29 -6.32
N ARG A 59 -4.31 -11.92 -5.62
CA ARG A 59 -3.45 -12.86 -4.91
C ARG A 59 -4.20 -13.58 -3.79
N ARG A 60 -4.99 -12.86 -3.01
CA ARG A 60 -5.80 -13.45 -1.92
C ARG A 60 -6.82 -14.46 -2.41
N HIS A 61 -7.31 -14.29 -3.63
CA HIS A 61 -8.25 -15.21 -4.25
C HIS A 61 -7.59 -16.31 -5.08
N ASP A 62 -6.28 -16.55 -4.91
CA ASP A 62 -5.50 -17.55 -5.64
C ASP A 62 -5.56 -17.40 -7.17
N ILE A 63 -5.73 -16.18 -7.65
CA ILE A 63 -5.70 -15.85 -9.08
C ILE A 63 -4.24 -15.71 -9.55
N THR A 64 -3.35 -15.30 -8.65
CA THR A 64 -1.93 -15.06 -8.93
C THR A 64 -1.03 -15.67 -7.86
N GLU A 65 0.10 -16.25 -8.28
CA GLU A 65 1.20 -16.68 -7.40
C GLU A 65 2.52 -16.02 -7.83
N PRO A 66 2.74 -14.72 -7.55
CA PRO A 66 3.86 -13.95 -8.11
C PRO A 66 5.24 -14.57 -7.87
N SER A 67 5.42 -15.32 -6.79
CA SER A 67 6.69 -15.97 -6.44
C SER A 67 7.04 -17.15 -7.37
N ARG A 68 6.09 -17.68 -8.12
CA ARG A 68 6.22 -18.83 -9.00
C ARG A 68 6.04 -18.51 -10.48
N GLU A 69 5.55 -17.33 -10.76
CA GLU A 69 5.19 -16.90 -12.11
C GLU A 69 6.37 -16.23 -12.81
N LYS A 70 6.68 -16.70 -14.03
CA LYS A 70 7.66 -16.06 -14.90
C LYS A 70 7.12 -14.80 -15.58
N LYS A 71 5.81 -14.72 -15.72
CA LYS A 71 5.09 -13.54 -16.28
C LYS A 71 3.89 -13.27 -15.38
N SER A 72 3.59 -12.00 -15.15
CA SER A 72 2.39 -11.61 -14.43
C SER A 72 1.14 -12.07 -15.21
N PRO A 73 0.20 -12.79 -14.58
CA PRO A 73 -1.10 -13.10 -15.18
C PRO A 73 -1.97 -11.84 -15.31
N LEU A 74 -1.59 -10.77 -14.63
CA LEU A 74 -2.20 -9.45 -14.68
C LEU A 74 -1.25 -8.49 -15.40
N ALA A 75 -0.97 -8.77 -16.67
CA ALA A 75 0.01 -8.04 -17.47
C ALA A 75 -0.34 -6.54 -17.58
N GLU A 76 -1.61 -6.22 -17.72
CA GLU A 76 -2.14 -4.86 -17.82
C GLU A 76 -1.93 -4.10 -16.50
N ALA A 77 -2.22 -4.71 -15.36
CA ALA A 77 -1.99 -4.12 -14.04
C ALA A 77 -0.49 -3.86 -13.78
N SER A 78 0.37 -4.79 -14.20
CA SER A 78 1.81 -4.63 -14.12
C SER A 78 2.30 -3.49 -15.04
N ALA A 79 1.75 -3.37 -16.23
CA ALA A 79 2.09 -2.29 -17.17
C ALA A 79 1.66 -0.92 -16.61
N LEU A 80 0.46 -0.81 -16.06
CA LEU A 80 -0.02 0.41 -15.41
C LEU A 80 0.84 0.79 -14.21
N ALA A 81 1.19 -0.17 -13.34
CA ALA A 81 2.08 0.08 -12.20
C ALA A 81 3.47 0.57 -12.65
N MET A 82 4.02 0.01 -13.75
CA MET A 82 5.29 0.46 -14.32
C MET A 82 5.19 1.89 -14.89
N GLN A 83 4.12 2.21 -15.58
CA GLN A 83 3.87 3.55 -16.11
C GLN A 83 3.77 4.58 -14.99
N LEU A 84 2.95 4.30 -13.96
CA LEU A 84 2.81 5.15 -12.79
C LEU A 84 4.14 5.31 -12.02
N GLY A 85 4.84 4.20 -11.78
CA GLY A 85 6.13 4.23 -11.11
C GLY A 85 7.16 5.09 -11.86
N ALA A 86 7.21 4.98 -13.17
CA ALA A 86 8.10 5.79 -14.02
C ALA A 86 7.72 7.28 -13.98
N SER A 87 6.43 7.60 -14.05
CA SER A 87 5.91 8.97 -13.98
C SER A 87 6.21 9.63 -12.63
N LEU A 88 6.02 8.91 -11.53
CA LEU A 88 6.20 9.41 -10.18
C LEU A 88 7.65 9.36 -9.67
N GLY A 89 8.54 8.69 -10.39
CA GLY A 89 9.91 8.46 -9.93
C GLY A 89 10.01 7.51 -8.73
N VAL A 90 9.06 6.57 -8.60
CA VAL A 90 9.01 5.57 -7.52
C VAL A 90 9.09 4.16 -8.10
N ILE A 91 9.35 3.18 -7.22
CA ILE A 91 9.27 1.77 -7.62
C ILE A 91 7.81 1.44 -8.00
N PRO A 92 7.58 0.61 -9.04
CA PRO A 92 6.23 0.27 -9.50
C PRO A 92 5.55 -0.74 -8.57
N ARG A 93 5.47 -0.40 -7.30
CA ARG A 93 4.97 -1.27 -6.26
C ARG A 93 4.37 -0.46 -5.11
N PHE A 94 3.17 -0.80 -4.71
CA PHE A 94 2.59 -0.35 -3.45
C PHE A 94 2.91 -1.39 -2.37
N ALA A 95 3.83 -1.07 -1.48
CA ALA A 95 4.27 -1.95 -0.41
C ALA A 95 3.38 -1.80 0.83
N SER A 96 3.49 -2.74 1.80
CA SER A 96 2.73 -2.70 3.05
C SER A 96 2.89 -1.37 3.81
N CYS A 97 4.12 -0.84 3.85
CA CYS A 97 4.36 0.46 4.50
C CYS A 97 3.60 1.62 3.82
N HIS A 98 3.28 1.51 2.53
CA HIS A 98 2.46 2.51 1.86
C HIS A 98 0.98 2.40 2.24
N LEU A 99 0.52 1.19 2.59
CA LEU A 99 -0.82 0.97 3.13
C LEU A 99 -1.03 1.77 4.42
N GLU A 100 -0.03 1.82 5.28
CA GLU A 100 -0.11 2.55 6.55
C GLU A 100 0.16 4.06 6.37
N THR A 101 1.05 4.46 5.47
CA THR A 101 1.48 5.86 5.35
C THR A 101 0.68 6.67 4.33
N HIS A 102 0.10 6.01 3.33
CA HIS A 102 -0.56 6.67 2.18
C HIS A 102 -1.99 6.17 1.91
N ASN A 103 -2.53 5.30 2.75
CA ASN A 103 -3.93 4.92 2.68
C ASN A 103 -4.78 6.06 3.27
N ARG A 104 -5.09 7.04 2.43
CA ARG A 104 -5.88 8.20 2.87
C ARG A 104 -7.34 7.80 3.03
N ALA A 105 -7.89 8.12 4.19
CA ALA A 105 -9.32 7.99 4.40
C ALA A 105 -10.10 8.96 3.47
N VAL A 106 -11.04 8.42 2.73
CA VAL A 106 -11.99 9.20 1.94
C VAL A 106 -13.31 9.25 2.71
N ASN A 107 -13.75 10.43 3.11
CA ASN A 107 -14.91 10.60 3.98
C ASN A 107 -14.78 9.85 5.33
N GLY A 108 -13.57 9.73 5.85
CA GLY A 108 -13.29 9.00 7.08
C GLY A 108 -13.15 7.47 6.92
N GLU A 109 -13.19 6.97 5.69
CA GLU A 109 -13.06 5.54 5.39
C GLU A 109 -11.74 5.23 4.70
N TYR A 110 -10.99 4.29 5.27
CA TYR A 110 -9.78 3.73 4.64
C TYR A 110 -10.13 2.76 3.52
N LYS A 111 -9.21 2.59 2.57
CA LYS A 111 -9.25 1.48 1.62
C LYS A 111 -8.91 0.19 2.37
N THR A 112 -9.82 -0.77 2.35
CA THR A 112 -9.71 -2.05 3.05
C THR A 112 -9.99 -3.22 2.11
N PHE A 113 -9.49 -4.41 2.46
CA PHE A 113 -9.82 -5.65 1.74
C PHE A 113 -11.14 -6.26 2.21
N THR A 114 -11.58 -5.89 3.40
CA THR A 114 -12.76 -6.46 4.05
C THR A 114 -13.63 -5.35 4.62
N SER A 115 -14.84 -5.70 5.02
CA SER A 115 -15.74 -4.84 5.79
C SER A 115 -15.55 -4.95 7.30
N LEU A 116 -14.52 -5.68 7.76
CA LEU A 116 -14.30 -5.89 9.18
C LEU A 116 -13.68 -4.65 9.84
N GLU A 117 -14.24 -4.26 10.98
CA GLU A 117 -13.73 -3.14 11.77
C GLU A 117 -12.30 -3.42 12.30
N ASP A 118 -11.98 -4.69 12.53
CA ASP A 118 -10.64 -5.11 12.95
C ASP A 118 -9.55 -4.74 11.92
N GLU A 119 -9.88 -4.71 10.61
CA GLU A 119 -8.92 -4.27 9.59
C GLU A 119 -8.63 -2.78 9.69
N LYS A 120 -9.64 -1.96 9.97
CA LYS A 120 -9.45 -0.52 10.20
C LYS A 120 -8.60 -0.29 11.45
N THR A 121 -8.92 -0.97 12.52
CA THR A 121 -8.14 -0.91 13.77
C THR A 121 -6.69 -1.32 13.53
N PHE A 122 -6.46 -2.39 12.75
CA PHE A 122 -5.12 -2.83 12.37
C PHE A 122 -4.37 -1.75 11.59
N ILE A 123 -5.02 -1.09 10.62
CA ILE A 123 -4.42 -0.01 9.83
C ILE A 123 -4.05 1.16 10.75
N ASP A 124 -4.94 1.60 11.64
CA ASP A 124 -4.69 2.72 12.54
C ASP A 124 -3.49 2.46 13.46
N PHE A 125 -3.44 1.31 14.10
CA PHE A 125 -2.32 0.94 14.98
C PHE A 125 -1.00 0.87 14.22
N ASN A 126 -0.99 0.22 13.05
CA ASN A 126 0.23 0.13 12.25
C ASN A 126 0.67 1.50 11.72
N THR A 127 -0.27 2.35 11.33
CA THR A 127 0.01 3.73 10.90
C THR A 127 0.71 4.51 12.00
N CYS A 128 0.19 4.49 13.23
CA CYS A 128 0.82 5.14 14.38
C CYS A 128 2.24 4.60 14.62
N GLY A 129 2.41 3.28 14.61
CA GLY A 129 3.72 2.64 14.79
C GLY A 129 4.72 3.04 13.70
N VAL A 130 4.32 2.99 12.43
CA VAL A 130 5.17 3.36 11.29
C VAL A 130 5.63 4.82 11.39
N PHE A 131 4.72 5.75 11.70
CA PHE A 131 5.10 7.16 11.87
C PHE A 131 6.03 7.38 13.06
N SER A 132 5.85 6.66 14.14
CA SER A 132 6.76 6.72 15.29
C SER A 132 8.16 6.20 14.93
N PHE A 133 8.27 5.11 14.17
CA PHE A 133 9.54 4.63 13.62
C PHE A 133 10.21 5.63 12.67
N ILE A 134 9.43 6.30 11.82
CA ILE A 134 9.96 7.33 10.92
C ILE A 134 10.55 8.49 11.74
N ARG A 135 9.83 9.01 12.73
CA ARG A 135 10.31 10.09 13.61
C ARG A 135 11.59 9.70 14.37
N ALA A 136 11.62 8.48 14.92
CA ALA A 136 12.80 7.97 15.61
C ALA A 136 14.00 7.85 14.65
N SER A 137 13.77 7.32 13.45
CA SER A 137 14.80 7.18 12.42
C SER A 137 15.37 8.52 11.97
N GLU A 138 14.53 9.53 11.78
CA GLU A 138 14.97 10.88 11.41
C GLU A 138 15.81 11.52 12.53
N ALA A 139 15.35 11.42 13.76
CA ALA A 139 16.10 11.93 14.91
C ALA A 139 17.48 11.28 15.01
N LEU A 140 17.55 9.95 14.89
CA LEU A 140 18.83 9.21 14.91
C LEU A 140 19.73 9.58 13.73
N ARG A 141 19.17 9.72 12.53
CA ARG A 141 19.93 10.14 11.34
C ARG A 141 20.56 11.50 11.53
N ASN A 142 19.84 12.44 12.15
CA ASN A 142 20.31 13.79 12.42
C ASN A 142 21.42 13.84 13.49
N CYS A 143 21.61 12.78 14.29
CA CYS A 143 22.76 12.66 15.20
C CYS A 143 24.09 12.40 14.48
N LEU A 144 24.05 11.73 13.30
CA LEU A 144 25.27 11.26 12.63
C LEU A 144 26.27 12.37 12.30
N PRO A 145 25.88 13.53 11.73
CA PRO A 145 26.81 14.60 11.43
C PRO A 145 27.29 15.38 12.66
N LEU A 146 26.57 15.29 13.77
CA LEU A 146 26.85 16.09 14.98
C LEU A 146 27.88 15.42 15.92
N GLY A 147 27.88 14.09 15.94
CA GLY A 147 28.67 13.32 16.92
C GLY A 147 28.05 13.30 18.31
N VAL A 148 28.50 12.37 19.14
CA VAL A 148 27.90 12.05 20.46
C VAL A 148 28.01 13.19 21.49
N SER A 149 29.06 14.00 21.38
CA SER A 149 29.33 15.07 22.36
C SER A 149 28.62 16.38 22.07
N HIS A 150 27.90 16.47 20.95
CA HIS A 150 27.19 17.68 20.59
C HIS A 150 25.94 17.85 21.46
N PRO A 151 25.64 19.03 22.03
CA PRO A 151 24.47 19.22 22.90
C PRO A 151 23.15 18.80 22.29
N ILE A 152 22.91 19.12 21.00
CA ILE A 152 21.70 18.78 20.28
C ILE A 152 21.55 17.24 20.10
N THR A 153 22.65 16.48 20.12
CA THR A 153 22.56 15.02 20.00
C THR A 153 21.79 14.39 21.16
N HIS A 154 21.93 14.94 22.38
CA HIS A 154 21.17 14.47 23.53
C HIS A 154 19.65 14.67 23.31
N ASP A 155 19.26 15.83 22.79
CA ASP A 155 17.84 16.14 22.52
C ASP A 155 17.26 15.25 21.43
N LEU A 156 18.04 15.01 20.36
CA LEU A 156 17.66 14.10 19.27
C LEU A 156 17.51 12.65 19.75
N LEU A 157 18.45 12.17 20.58
CA LEU A 157 18.34 10.83 21.17
C LEU A 157 17.12 10.72 22.09
N SER A 158 16.82 11.77 22.85
CA SER A 158 15.63 11.81 23.71
C SER A 158 14.36 11.81 22.86
N ALA A 159 14.32 12.56 21.77
CA ALA A 159 13.21 12.55 20.82
C ALA A 159 13.02 11.18 20.16
N ALA A 160 14.11 10.53 19.76
CA ALA A 160 14.05 9.18 19.21
C ALA A 160 13.50 8.17 20.24
N LYS A 161 13.95 8.27 21.49
CA LYS A 161 13.44 7.43 22.58
C LYS A 161 11.93 7.63 22.77
N VAL A 162 11.47 8.87 22.88
CA VAL A 162 10.04 9.17 23.04
C VAL A 162 9.22 8.58 21.89
N ALA A 163 9.68 8.75 20.65
CA ALA A 163 9.01 8.19 19.49
C ALA A 163 8.94 6.65 19.52
N LEU A 164 9.98 5.98 20.01
CA LEU A 164 9.97 4.52 20.16
C LEU A 164 9.09 4.06 21.32
N ASP A 165 9.02 4.81 22.40
CA ASP A 165 8.15 4.50 23.53
C ASP A 165 6.64 4.60 23.15
N GLU A 166 6.29 5.33 22.08
CA GLU A 166 4.92 5.41 21.55
C GLU A 166 4.49 4.18 20.75
N VAL A 167 5.43 3.30 20.38
CA VAL A 167 5.12 2.06 19.62
C VAL A 167 4.62 0.95 20.55
N TYR A 168 4.85 1.04 21.83
CA TYR A 168 4.47 0.07 22.85
C TYR A 168 3.29 0.56 23.69
#